data_fcb3d8b423e8c4270fed820def0ac08f
#
_entry.id   fcb3d8b423e8c4270fed820def0ac08f
#
_cell.length_a   1.000
_cell.length_b   1.000
_cell.length_c   1.000
_cell.angle_alpha   90.00
_cell.angle_beta   90.00
_cell.angle_gamma   90.00
#
_symmetry.space_group_name_H-M   'P 1'
#
loop_
_entity.id
_entity.type
_entity.pdbx_description
1 polymer ?
#
loop_
_entity_poly.entity_id
_entity_poly.type
_entity_poly.pdbx_seq_one_letter_code
_entity_poly.pdbx_strand_id
1 'polypeptide(L)'
;MENAIIANSGDLKLFFELVREVSPDAIMVISPEEMNIRTLDAGNCMMVDVTLTTFKSNFFTEEVEVGINVEEMYNALNTIKGLTAVMTLLDGRIQLSSGKWKVAIRTYDIATLRKRQGFPKNMNLPNILKMADRSFADVLKSVSSNVDKVRMRVTNDAEAALIIESYGSDTEWSVGFNDYEEMEVLGRCNGCSSVFSADYLKSIGKALAKVQDITVKLGLDQPIVVTGSFQDGDAIVQYFLAPRIEST
;
A
#
# COMPACT_ATOMS: atom_id res chain seq x y z
N MET A 1 -32.47 -9.48 -0.54
CA MET A 1 -31.33 -10.23 -1.11
C MET A 1 -30.10 -9.63 -0.49
N GLU A 2 -29.11 -10.45 -0.09
CA GLU A 2 -27.92 -9.95 0.64
C GLU A 2 -26.85 -9.54 -0.35
N ASN A 3 -26.24 -8.37 -0.12
CA ASN A 3 -25.11 -7.89 -0.91
C ASN A 3 -23.88 -8.77 -0.64
N ALA A 4 -23.35 -9.39 -1.68
CA ALA A 4 -22.23 -10.31 -1.56
C ALA A 4 -21.17 -10.08 -2.64
N ILE A 5 -19.91 -10.28 -2.27
CA ILE A 5 -18.74 -10.30 -3.13
C ILE A 5 -18.19 -11.72 -3.14
N ILE A 6 -17.84 -12.20 -4.31
CA ILE A 6 -17.17 -13.50 -4.53
C ILE A 6 -15.82 -13.21 -5.17
N ALA A 7 -14.75 -13.50 -4.47
CA ALA A 7 -13.38 -13.24 -4.92
C ALA A 7 -12.43 -14.37 -4.55
N ASN A 8 -11.24 -14.36 -5.11
CA ASN A 8 -10.16 -15.24 -4.70
C ASN A 8 -9.76 -14.91 -3.25
N SER A 9 -9.60 -15.93 -2.41
CA SER A 9 -9.28 -15.75 -0.99
C SER A 9 -7.89 -15.14 -0.78
N GLY A 10 -6.93 -15.45 -1.65
CA GLY A 10 -5.58 -14.90 -1.62
C GLY A 10 -5.56 -13.42 -1.89
N ASP A 11 -6.39 -12.96 -2.83
CA ASP A 11 -6.48 -11.58 -3.24
C ASP A 11 -7.15 -10.71 -2.18
N LEU A 12 -8.26 -11.19 -1.63
CA LEU A 12 -8.88 -10.52 -0.49
C LEU A 12 -7.91 -10.44 0.69
N LYS A 13 -7.16 -11.51 0.94
CA LYS A 13 -6.16 -11.51 2.01
C LYS A 13 -5.07 -10.48 1.75
N LEU A 14 -4.52 -10.42 0.54
CA LEU A 14 -3.49 -9.45 0.17
C LEU A 14 -4.04 -8.04 0.23
N PHE A 15 -5.27 -7.80 -0.24
CA PHE A 15 -5.94 -6.51 -0.14
C PHE A 15 -5.95 -5.96 1.30
N PHE A 16 -6.33 -6.76 2.29
CA PHE A 16 -6.31 -6.33 3.69
C PHE A 16 -4.90 -6.29 4.29
N GLU A 17 -4.00 -7.19 3.85
CA GLU A 17 -2.59 -7.19 4.28
C GLU A 17 -1.88 -5.88 3.93
N LEU A 18 -2.13 -5.34 2.75
CA LEU A 18 -1.56 -4.07 2.29
C LEU A 18 -2.04 -2.88 3.14
N VAL A 19 -3.29 -2.89 3.57
CA VAL A 19 -3.88 -1.81 4.39
C VAL A 19 -3.41 -1.88 5.84
N ARG A 20 -3.32 -3.08 6.43
CA ARG A 20 -3.01 -3.26 7.86
C ARG A 20 -1.63 -2.73 8.27
N GLU A 21 -0.67 -2.63 7.33
CA GLU A 21 0.64 -2.02 7.58
C GLU A 21 0.54 -0.49 7.84
N VAL A 22 -0.62 0.10 7.56
CA VAL A 22 -0.88 1.54 7.73
C VAL A 22 -1.90 1.82 8.83
N SER A 23 -3.01 1.09 8.86
CA SER A 23 -4.08 1.33 9.85
C SER A 23 -4.77 0.02 10.26
N PRO A 24 -5.09 -0.16 11.55
CA PRO A 24 -5.82 -1.32 12.05
C PRO A 24 -7.32 -1.26 11.70
N ASP A 25 -7.85 -0.10 11.36
CA ASP A 25 -9.24 0.11 10.98
C ASP A 25 -9.35 1.06 9.79
N ALA A 26 -10.44 0.95 9.05
CA ALA A 26 -10.67 1.77 7.87
C ALA A 26 -12.14 1.79 7.45
N ILE A 27 -12.49 2.73 6.56
CA ILE A 27 -13.72 2.72 5.79
C ILE A 27 -13.41 2.03 4.45
N MET A 28 -14.07 0.90 4.23
CA MET A 28 -14.06 0.17 2.96
C MET A 28 -15.24 0.64 2.12
N VAL A 29 -14.96 0.97 0.87
CA VAL A 29 -15.96 1.37 -0.13
C VAL A 29 -16.11 0.23 -1.11
N ILE A 30 -17.34 -0.18 -1.35
CA ILE A 30 -17.68 -1.27 -2.26
C ILE A 30 -18.67 -0.75 -3.28
N SER A 31 -18.35 -0.88 -4.55
CA SER A 31 -19.23 -0.63 -5.69
C SER A 31 -19.47 -1.93 -6.48
N PRO A 32 -20.31 -1.94 -7.51
CA PRO A 32 -20.45 -3.09 -8.39
C PRO A 32 -19.15 -3.51 -9.08
N GLU A 33 -18.20 -2.57 -9.27
CA GLU A 33 -17.02 -2.72 -10.12
C GLU A 33 -15.74 -2.82 -9.32
N GLU A 34 -15.68 -2.18 -8.15
CA GLU A 34 -14.45 -2.13 -7.35
C GLU A 34 -14.71 -2.14 -5.84
N MET A 35 -13.73 -2.63 -5.12
CA MET A 35 -13.60 -2.50 -3.68
C MET A 35 -12.35 -1.69 -3.38
N ASN A 36 -12.48 -0.63 -2.59
CA ASN A 36 -11.40 0.29 -2.29
C ASN A 36 -11.30 0.58 -0.79
N ILE A 37 -10.07 0.67 -0.31
CA ILE A 37 -9.76 1.25 1.00
C ILE A 37 -8.71 2.33 0.80
N ARG A 38 -9.00 3.54 1.32
CA ARG A 38 -8.02 4.62 1.45
C ARG A 38 -7.99 5.11 2.87
N THR A 39 -6.84 5.01 3.52
CA THR A 39 -6.69 5.41 4.92
C THR A 39 -5.30 5.99 5.19
N LEU A 40 -5.17 6.66 6.32
CA LEU A 40 -3.94 7.26 6.83
C LEU A 40 -3.55 6.57 8.14
N ASP A 41 -2.26 6.50 8.40
CA ASP A 41 -1.74 6.13 9.71
C ASP A 41 -2.14 7.16 10.80
N ALA A 42 -1.95 6.78 12.05
CA ALA A 42 -2.29 7.65 13.19
C ALA A 42 -1.52 8.97 13.18
N GLY A 43 -0.29 8.97 12.67
CA GLY A 43 0.60 10.13 12.58
C GLY A 43 0.31 11.06 11.40
N ASN A 44 -0.58 10.70 10.48
CA ASN A 44 -0.80 11.39 9.19
C ASN A 44 0.45 11.48 8.30
N CYS A 45 1.39 10.58 8.49
CA CYS A 45 2.64 10.54 7.72
C CYS A 45 2.55 9.61 6.52
N MET A 46 1.76 8.53 6.61
CA MET A 46 1.63 7.54 5.56
C MET A 46 0.16 7.31 5.18
N MET A 47 -0.14 7.35 3.90
CA MET A 47 -1.44 6.98 3.32
C MET A 47 -1.29 5.72 2.48
N VAL A 48 -2.28 4.86 2.52
CA VAL A 48 -2.47 3.77 1.57
C VAL A 48 -3.79 3.93 0.84
N ASP A 49 -3.77 3.63 -0.44
CA ASP A 49 -4.95 3.46 -1.30
C ASP A 49 -4.84 2.11 -2.00
N VAL A 50 -5.77 1.21 -1.74
CA VAL A 50 -5.80 -0.13 -2.35
C VAL A 50 -7.13 -0.30 -3.06
N THR A 51 -7.08 -0.71 -4.31
CA THR A 51 -8.26 -1.01 -5.13
C THR A 51 -8.18 -2.44 -5.64
N LEU A 52 -9.28 -3.17 -5.57
CA LEU A 52 -9.46 -4.52 -6.11
C LEU A 52 -10.68 -4.52 -7.03
N THR A 53 -10.49 -4.96 -8.28
CA THR A 53 -11.55 -5.03 -9.31
C THR A 53 -11.92 -6.46 -9.70
N THR A 54 -11.08 -7.45 -9.35
CA THR A 54 -11.27 -8.88 -9.66
C THR A 54 -12.19 -9.58 -8.69
N PHE A 55 -13.48 -9.28 -8.73
CA PHE A 55 -14.48 -10.02 -8.00
C PHE A 55 -15.81 -10.06 -8.76
N LYS A 56 -16.68 -10.97 -8.35
CA LYS A 56 -18.09 -10.98 -8.78
C LYS A 56 -18.93 -10.39 -7.68
N SER A 57 -19.68 -9.34 -7.98
CA SER A 57 -20.63 -8.75 -7.06
C SER A 57 -22.06 -9.23 -7.38
N ASN A 58 -22.83 -9.53 -6.34
CA ASN A 58 -24.24 -9.79 -6.44
C ASN A 58 -25.00 -8.70 -5.67
N PHE A 59 -26.02 -8.11 -6.30
CA PHE A 59 -26.96 -7.15 -5.70
C PHE A 59 -26.40 -5.78 -5.26
N PHE A 60 -25.12 -5.47 -5.51
CA PHE A 60 -24.65 -4.10 -5.37
C PHE A 60 -25.15 -3.28 -6.57
N THR A 61 -26.00 -2.31 -6.32
CA THR A 61 -26.51 -1.37 -7.34
C THR A 61 -25.96 0.03 -7.13
N GLU A 62 -25.44 0.30 -5.94
CA GLU A 62 -24.88 1.58 -5.51
C GLU A 62 -23.62 1.34 -4.68
N GLU A 63 -22.84 2.40 -4.49
CA GLU A 63 -21.68 2.40 -3.60
C GLU A 63 -22.12 2.28 -2.14
N VAL A 64 -21.44 1.42 -1.38
CA VAL A 64 -21.69 1.18 0.04
C VAL A 64 -20.39 1.41 0.82
N GLU A 65 -20.47 2.22 1.87
CA GLU A 65 -19.38 2.40 2.83
C GLU A 65 -19.56 1.48 4.05
N VAL A 66 -18.48 0.81 4.45
CA VAL A 66 -18.49 -0.10 5.60
C VAL A 66 -17.27 0.16 6.49
N GLY A 67 -17.50 0.43 7.76
CA GLY A 67 -16.43 0.55 8.76
C GLY A 67 -15.93 -0.84 9.18
N ILE A 68 -14.63 -1.09 9.07
CA ILE A 68 -14.04 -2.40 9.32
C ILE A 68 -12.83 -2.34 10.26
N ASN A 69 -12.62 -3.45 10.98
CA ASN A 69 -11.34 -3.81 11.58
C ASN A 69 -10.52 -4.58 10.55
N VAL A 70 -9.46 -3.95 10.04
CA VAL A 70 -8.62 -4.51 8.97
C VAL A 70 -7.88 -5.76 9.45
N GLU A 71 -7.39 -5.76 10.69
CA GLU A 71 -6.66 -6.88 11.27
C GLU A 71 -7.58 -8.10 11.46
N GLU A 72 -8.81 -7.89 11.93
CA GLU A 72 -9.79 -8.99 12.07
C GLU A 72 -10.19 -9.56 10.69
N MET A 73 -10.37 -8.72 9.68
CA MET A 73 -10.64 -9.16 8.30
C MET A 73 -9.50 -10.03 7.76
N TYR A 74 -8.25 -9.56 7.92
CA TYR A 74 -7.06 -10.32 7.52
C TYR A 74 -6.96 -11.67 8.25
N ASN A 75 -7.14 -11.67 9.58
CA ASN A 75 -7.06 -12.89 10.40
C ASN A 75 -8.17 -13.89 10.08
N ALA A 76 -9.37 -13.42 9.79
CA ALA A 76 -10.48 -14.27 9.35
C ALA A 76 -10.16 -14.96 8.02
N LEU A 77 -9.58 -14.23 7.06
CA LEU A 77 -9.15 -14.79 5.78
C LEU A 77 -8.01 -15.79 5.92
N ASN A 78 -7.12 -15.63 6.91
CA ASN A 78 -6.12 -16.66 7.25
C ASN A 78 -6.73 -17.97 7.78
N THR A 79 -7.88 -17.88 8.43
CA THR A 79 -8.59 -19.04 9.00
C THR A 79 -9.37 -19.78 7.92
N ILE A 80 -9.90 -19.09 6.94
CA ILE A 80 -10.67 -19.66 5.84
C ILE A 80 -9.74 -20.45 4.91
N LYS A 81 -10.12 -21.70 4.66
CA LYS A 81 -9.38 -22.59 3.74
C LYS A 81 -10.21 -22.83 2.48
N GLY A 82 -9.76 -22.27 1.38
CA GLY A 82 -10.40 -22.42 0.06
C GLY A 82 -9.87 -21.35 -0.91
N LEU A 83 -9.96 -21.63 -2.19
CA LEU A 83 -9.50 -20.71 -3.24
C LEU A 83 -10.43 -19.50 -3.40
N THR A 84 -11.72 -19.67 -3.08
CA THR A 84 -12.74 -18.64 -3.23
C THR A 84 -13.35 -18.32 -1.88
N ALA A 85 -13.49 -17.04 -1.58
CA ALA A 85 -14.21 -16.55 -0.43
C ALA A 85 -15.45 -15.75 -0.89
N VAL A 86 -16.52 -15.87 -0.11
CA VAL A 86 -17.72 -15.05 -0.23
C VAL A 86 -17.77 -14.11 0.94
N MET A 87 -17.80 -12.81 0.67
CA MET A 87 -17.98 -11.76 1.66
C MET A 87 -19.39 -11.21 1.53
N THR A 88 -20.21 -11.42 2.56
CA THR A 88 -21.62 -10.98 2.59
C THR A 88 -21.77 -9.87 3.60
N LEU A 89 -22.38 -8.75 3.18
CA LEU A 89 -22.73 -7.64 4.07
C LEU A 89 -24.06 -7.95 4.74
N LEU A 90 -24.03 -8.00 6.05
CA LEU A 90 -25.22 -8.19 6.91
C LEU A 90 -25.37 -6.93 7.78
N ASP A 91 -26.53 -6.82 8.45
CA ASP A 91 -26.75 -5.73 9.39
C ASP A 91 -25.73 -5.80 10.55
N GLY A 92 -24.89 -4.77 10.66
CA GLY A 92 -23.86 -4.63 11.68
C GLY A 92 -22.72 -5.64 11.63
N ARG A 93 -22.55 -6.42 10.54
CA ARG A 93 -21.46 -7.39 10.38
C ARG A 93 -21.14 -7.75 8.95
N ILE A 94 -19.91 -8.21 8.73
CA ILE A 94 -19.47 -8.88 7.50
C ILE A 94 -19.33 -10.36 7.80
N GLN A 95 -19.93 -11.22 6.98
CA GLN A 95 -19.72 -12.65 7.00
C GLN A 95 -18.77 -13.05 5.88
N LEU A 96 -17.64 -13.65 6.25
CA LEU A 96 -16.73 -14.31 5.32
C LEU A 96 -17.02 -15.81 5.32
N SER A 97 -17.12 -16.42 4.14
CA SER A 97 -17.35 -17.87 4.02
C SER A 97 -16.59 -18.48 2.86
N SER A 98 -16.16 -19.75 3.03
CA SER A 98 -15.58 -20.59 1.98
C SER A 98 -15.82 -22.05 2.33
N GLY A 99 -16.58 -22.77 1.51
CA GLY A 99 -17.00 -24.14 1.81
C GLY A 99 -17.75 -24.23 3.15
N LYS A 100 -17.22 -25.02 4.09
CA LYS A 100 -17.78 -25.17 5.44
C LYS A 100 -17.37 -24.07 6.43
N TRP A 101 -16.42 -23.23 6.07
CA TRP A 101 -15.89 -22.17 6.93
C TRP A 101 -16.79 -20.94 6.87
N LYS A 102 -17.15 -20.42 8.04
CA LYS A 102 -17.86 -19.15 8.19
C LYS A 102 -17.28 -18.39 9.37
N VAL A 103 -16.99 -17.11 9.16
CA VAL A 103 -16.55 -16.18 10.20
C VAL A 103 -17.38 -14.91 10.05
N ALA A 104 -17.92 -14.39 11.13
CA ALA A 104 -18.67 -13.15 11.16
C ALA A 104 -17.89 -12.10 11.98
N ILE A 105 -17.66 -10.93 11.39
CA ILE A 105 -16.91 -9.83 11.97
C ILE A 105 -17.85 -8.65 12.11
N ARG A 106 -17.85 -7.99 13.27
CA ARG A 106 -18.66 -6.78 13.48
C ARG A 106 -18.11 -5.62 12.67
N THR A 107 -19.02 -4.83 12.09
CA THR A 107 -18.67 -3.57 11.45
C THR A 107 -18.61 -2.44 12.48
N TYR A 108 -17.79 -1.43 12.20
CA TYR A 108 -17.73 -0.23 13.00
C TYR A 108 -18.71 0.83 12.50
N ASP A 109 -19.16 1.68 13.38
CA ASP A 109 -19.86 2.90 13.00
C ASP A 109 -18.88 3.82 12.26
N ILE A 110 -19.19 4.14 11.01
CA ILE A 110 -18.36 5.00 10.13
C ILE A 110 -18.09 6.37 10.79
N ALA A 111 -19.05 6.88 11.57
CA ALA A 111 -18.90 8.15 12.26
C ALA A 111 -17.77 8.14 13.30
N THR A 112 -17.37 6.97 13.81
CA THR A 112 -16.28 6.81 14.78
C THR A 112 -14.91 6.64 14.13
N LEU A 113 -14.87 6.36 12.84
CA LEU A 113 -13.66 6.11 12.09
C LEU A 113 -13.10 7.40 11.49
N ARG A 114 -11.80 7.36 11.18
CA ARG A 114 -11.17 8.43 10.42
C ARG A 114 -11.82 8.53 9.04
N LYS A 115 -12.29 9.72 8.70
CA LYS A 115 -12.86 9.97 7.37
C LYS A 115 -11.83 9.74 6.29
N ARG A 116 -12.28 9.15 5.17
CA ARG A 116 -11.49 8.97 3.97
C ARG A 116 -10.97 10.32 3.48
N GLN A 117 -9.64 10.44 3.37
CA GLN A 117 -8.99 11.67 2.91
C GLN A 117 -8.82 11.65 1.39
N GLY A 118 -8.79 12.84 0.78
CA GLY A 118 -8.38 12.97 -0.61
C GLY A 118 -6.89 12.73 -0.79
N PHE A 119 -6.45 12.49 -2.02
CA PHE A 119 -5.02 12.42 -2.33
C PHE A 119 -4.32 13.74 -2.01
N PRO A 120 -3.05 13.70 -1.58
CA PRO A 120 -2.25 14.90 -1.45
C PRO A 120 -2.23 15.68 -2.76
N LYS A 121 -2.46 17.00 -2.67
CA LYS A 121 -2.49 17.89 -3.83
C LYS A 121 -1.15 18.60 -4.00
N ASN A 122 -0.89 19.09 -5.21
CA ASN A 122 0.29 19.91 -5.51
C ASN A 122 1.65 19.23 -5.29
N MET A 123 1.73 17.90 -5.43
CA MET A 123 2.99 17.19 -5.42
C MET A 123 3.74 17.41 -6.74
N ASN A 124 5.02 17.78 -6.64
CA ASN A 124 5.92 17.85 -7.78
C ASN A 124 6.88 16.65 -7.76
N LEU A 125 6.53 15.58 -8.46
CA LEU A 125 7.24 14.30 -8.50
C LEU A 125 7.74 14.00 -9.93
N PRO A 126 8.76 14.73 -10.41
CA PRO A 126 9.21 14.62 -11.80
C PRO A 126 9.89 13.28 -12.10
N ASN A 127 10.48 12.64 -11.09
CA ASN A 127 11.18 11.38 -11.26
C ASN A 127 10.20 10.22 -11.11
N ILE A 128 10.05 9.43 -12.18
CA ILE A 128 9.17 8.27 -12.24
C ILE A 128 10.04 7.08 -12.63
N LEU A 129 10.22 6.14 -11.70
CA LEU A 129 11.12 5.01 -11.80
C LEU A 129 10.30 3.72 -11.71
N LYS A 130 10.32 2.90 -12.75
CA LYS A 130 9.72 1.58 -12.76
C LYS A 130 10.79 0.55 -12.39
N MET A 131 10.59 -0.17 -11.30
CA MET A 131 11.52 -1.19 -10.85
C MET A 131 11.38 -2.46 -11.70
N ALA A 132 12.51 -3.07 -12.07
CA ALA A 132 12.54 -4.27 -12.90
C ALA A 132 12.01 -5.49 -12.14
N ASP A 133 12.23 -5.53 -10.82
CA ASP A 133 11.83 -6.63 -9.95
C ASP A 133 11.48 -6.15 -8.52
N ARG A 134 11.52 -7.08 -7.57
CA ARG A 134 11.21 -6.82 -6.15
C ARG A 134 12.38 -6.29 -5.32
N SER A 135 13.54 -6.08 -5.90
CA SER A 135 14.75 -5.67 -5.17
C SER A 135 14.54 -4.40 -4.36
N PHE A 136 13.76 -3.44 -4.90
CA PHE A 136 13.37 -2.25 -4.17
C PHE A 136 12.63 -2.56 -2.86
N ALA A 137 11.63 -3.44 -2.92
CA ALA A 137 10.87 -3.85 -1.74
C ALA A 137 11.76 -4.57 -0.72
N ASP A 138 12.68 -5.42 -1.19
CA ASP A 138 13.62 -6.15 -0.34
C ASP A 138 14.63 -5.22 0.32
N VAL A 139 15.12 -4.20 -0.38
CA VAL A 139 15.99 -3.16 0.18
C VAL A 139 15.23 -2.40 1.29
N LEU A 140 14.01 -1.92 1.04
CA LEU A 140 13.22 -1.22 2.07
C LEU A 140 12.97 -2.09 3.30
N LYS A 141 12.66 -3.36 3.10
CA LYS A 141 12.43 -4.32 4.18
C LYS A 141 13.69 -4.61 5.00
N SER A 142 14.86 -4.56 4.38
CA SER A 142 16.16 -4.87 4.99
C SER A 142 16.76 -3.72 5.80
N VAL A 143 16.17 -2.51 5.76
CA VAL A 143 16.66 -1.36 6.53
C VAL A 143 16.83 -1.75 8.01
N SER A 144 18.04 -1.52 8.56
CA SER A 144 18.34 -1.89 9.94
C SER A 144 17.44 -1.16 10.95
N SER A 145 17.11 -1.83 12.06
CA SER A 145 16.35 -1.21 13.17
C SER A 145 17.09 -0.09 13.88
N ASN A 146 18.40 0.00 13.69
CA ASN A 146 19.24 1.05 14.26
C ASN A 146 19.26 2.34 13.41
N VAL A 147 18.65 2.30 12.22
CA VAL A 147 18.52 3.45 11.32
C VAL A 147 17.16 4.10 11.55
N ASP A 148 17.16 5.39 11.93
CA ASP A 148 15.92 6.17 12.09
C ASP A 148 15.47 6.83 10.78
N LYS A 149 16.46 7.26 9.96
CA LYS A 149 16.20 8.01 8.74
C LYS A 149 16.88 7.37 7.54
N VAL A 150 16.20 7.39 6.42
CA VAL A 150 16.70 6.94 5.12
C VAL A 150 16.56 8.08 4.13
N ARG A 151 17.65 8.39 3.44
CA ARG A 151 17.65 9.32 2.31
C ARG A 151 17.45 8.55 1.02
N MET A 152 16.58 9.04 0.18
CA MET A 152 16.45 8.60 -1.20
C MET A 152 16.88 9.74 -2.13
N ARG A 153 17.85 9.45 -3.01
CA ARG A 153 18.35 10.41 -3.99
C ARG A 153 18.16 9.84 -5.39
N VAL A 154 17.71 10.68 -6.30
CA VAL A 154 17.80 10.42 -7.73
C VAL A 154 18.95 11.25 -8.28
N THR A 155 19.89 10.59 -8.97
CA THR A 155 21.05 11.25 -9.56
C THR A 155 20.97 11.19 -11.07
N ASN A 156 21.71 12.08 -11.74
CA ASN A 156 21.88 12.05 -13.19
C ASN A 156 23.11 11.25 -13.62
N ASP A 157 23.74 10.53 -12.68
CA ASP A 157 24.94 9.76 -12.93
C ASP A 157 24.62 8.53 -13.78
N ALA A 158 25.53 8.19 -14.67
CA ALA A 158 25.34 7.06 -15.59
C ALA A 158 25.31 5.68 -14.89
N GLU A 159 25.76 5.60 -13.65
CA GLU A 159 25.88 4.34 -12.92
C GLU A 159 24.74 4.06 -11.93
N ALA A 160 24.09 5.08 -11.41
CA ALA A 160 22.98 4.89 -10.48
C ALA A 160 21.98 6.05 -10.55
N ALA A 161 20.75 5.76 -10.93
CA ALA A 161 19.69 6.76 -10.96
C ALA A 161 18.95 6.90 -9.62
N LEU A 162 18.81 5.82 -8.82
CA LEU A 162 18.21 5.84 -7.48
C LEU A 162 19.18 5.30 -6.45
N ILE A 163 19.51 6.12 -5.46
CA ILE A 163 20.33 5.74 -4.30
C ILE A 163 19.48 5.81 -3.05
N ILE A 164 19.49 4.73 -2.28
CA ILE A 164 18.83 4.59 -0.96
C ILE A 164 19.95 4.43 0.06
N GLU A 165 20.01 5.31 1.04
CA GLU A 165 21.12 5.33 2.00
C GLU A 165 20.64 5.67 3.42
N SER A 166 21.37 5.19 4.43
CA SER A 166 21.17 5.64 5.81
C SER A 166 21.52 7.12 5.94
N TYR A 167 20.80 7.83 6.82
CA TYR A 167 21.00 9.26 6.99
C TYR A 167 21.03 9.66 8.47
N GLY A 168 22.10 10.34 8.88
CA GLY A 168 22.25 10.81 10.26
C GLY A 168 22.33 9.68 11.29
N SER A 169 22.91 8.54 10.93
CA SER A 169 23.06 7.33 11.74
C SER A 169 24.53 6.95 11.85
N ASP A 170 24.91 6.31 12.96
CA ASP A 170 26.26 5.74 13.14
C ASP A 170 26.51 4.54 12.22
N THR A 171 25.45 3.97 11.65
CA THR A 171 25.54 2.87 10.69
C THR A 171 25.39 3.43 9.28
N GLU A 172 26.44 3.32 8.50
CA GLU A 172 26.45 3.73 7.10
C GLU A 172 26.13 2.52 6.20
N TRP A 173 25.11 2.64 5.36
CA TRP A 173 24.84 1.73 4.26
C TRP A 173 24.22 2.48 3.10
N SER A 174 24.42 1.97 1.91
CA SER A 174 23.87 2.54 0.67
C SER A 174 23.62 1.45 -0.33
N VAL A 175 22.53 1.57 -1.08
CA VAL A 175 22.17 0.70 -2.22
C VAL A 175 21.82 1.59 -3.39
N GLY A 176 22.41 1.32 -4.56
CA GLY A 176 22.11 2.00 -5.82
C GLY A 176 21.33 1.08 -6.75
N PHE A 177 20.38 1.65 -7.49
CA PHE A 177 19.65 1.02 -8.59
C PHE A 177 20.05 1.72 -9.89
N ASN A 178 20.52 0.93 -10.85
CA ASN A 178 20.97 1.43 -12.15
C ASN A 178 19.81 1.43 -13.15
N ASP A 179 19.80 2.44 -14.02
CA ASP A 179 18.95 2.45 -15.20
C ASP A 179 19.35 1.30 -16.14
N TYR A 180 18.37 0.69 -16.82
CA TYR A 180 18.45 -0.45 -17.75
C TYR A 180 18.55 -1.86 -17.14
N GLU A 181 19.15 -2.07 -15.98
CA GLU A 181 19.28 -3.41 -15.39
C GLU A 181 18.27 -3.65 -14.27
N GLU A 182 18.12 -2.68 -13.36
CA GLU A 182 17.32 -2.83 -12.14
C GLU A 182 16.08 -1.95 -12.11
N MET A 183 16.04 -0.93 -12.99
CA MET A 183 14.88 -0.05 -13.14
C MET A 183 14.83 0.60 -14.51
N GLU A 184 13.68 1.15 -14.86
CA GLU A 184 13.44 1.96 -16.05
C GLU A 184 13.04 3.38 -15.64
N VAL A 185 13.69 4.39 -16.18
CA VAL A 185 13.33 5.79 -15.98
C VAL A 185 12.24 6.18 -16.98
N LEU A 186 11.01 6.37 -16.48
CA LEU A 186 9.84 6.71 -17.31
C LEU A 186 9.67 8.21 -17.55
N GLY A 187 10.47 9.06 -16.91
CA GLY A 187 10.41 10.51 -16.99
C GLY A 187 11.79 11.14 -17.12
N ARG A 188 11.87 12.47 -16.98
CA ARG A 188 13.16 13.15 -16.86
C ARG A 188 13.73 12.87 -15.49
N CYS A 189 14.93 12.29 -15.46
CA CYS A 189 15.68 12.12 -14.22
C CYS A 189 16.27 13.48 -13.83
N ASN A 190 15.65 14.15 -12.88
CA ASN A 190 16.17 15.38 -12.29
C ASN A 190 16.75 15.05 -10.92
N GLY A 191 17.97 15.46 -10.65
CA GLY A 191 18.56 15.27 -9.32
C GLY A 191 17.61 15.77 -8.23
N CYS A 192 17.26 14.90 -7.31
CA CYS A 192 16.43 15.22 -6.15
C CYS A 192 16.86 14.38 -4.94
N SER A 193 16.48 14.84 -3.76
CA SER A 193 16.74 14.15 -2.51
C SER A 193 15.59 14.39 -1.55
N SER A 194 15.18 13.35 -0.83
CA SER A 194 14.20 13.44 0.25
C SER A 194 14.57 12.45 1.35
N VAL A 195 14.28 12.81 2.59
CA VAL A 195 14.54 11.99 3.77
C VAL A 195 13.22 11.45 4.33
N PHE A 196 13.19 10.18 4.69
CA PHE A 196 12.01 9.49 5.18
C PHE A 196 12.29 8.74 6.48
N SER A 197 11.25 8.43 7.23
CA SER A 197 11.35 7.53 8.37
C SER A 197 11.61 6.10 7.92
N ALA A 198 12.64 5.48 8.51
CA ALA A 198 13.02 4.10 8.22
C ALA A 198 11.91 3.10 8.53
N ASP A 199 11.16 3.29 9.64
CA ASP A 199 10.10 2.39 10.04
C ASP A 199 8.93 2.36 9.04
N TYR A 200 8.54 3.54 8.52
CA TYR A 200 7.50 3.60 7.48
C TYR A 200 7.95 2.95 6.16
N LEU A 201 9.22 3.18 5.77
CA LEU A 201 9.77 2.53 4.57
C LEU A 201 9.83 1.00 4.73
N LYS A 202 10.16 0.50 5.91
CA LYS A 202 10.09 -0.94 6.22
C LYS A 202 8.69 -1.51 6.09
N SER A 203 7.68 -0.80 6.59
CA SER A 203 6.28 -1.21 6.46
C SER A 203 5.87 -1.27 4.99
N ILE A 204 6.24 -0.26 4.19
CA ILE A 204 6.03 -0.27 2.73
C ILE A 204 6.76 -1.47 2.11
N GLY A 205 8.03 -1.70 2.42
CA GLY A 205 8.80 -2.84 1.89
C GLY A 205 8.18 -4.20 2.22
N LYS A 206 7.65 -4.39 3.44
CA LYS A 206 6.93 -5.61 3.83
C LYS A 206 5.66 -5.80 3.00
N ALA A 207 4.88 -4.73 2.86
CA ALA A 207 3.64 -4.74 2.08
C ALA A 207 3.91 -5.09 0.61
N LEU A 208 4.92 -4.47 0.00
CA LEU A 208 5.26 -4.65 -1.40
C LEU A 208 5.90 -6.02 -1.73
N ALA A 209 6.26 -6.84 -0.75
CA ALA A 209 6.92 -8.13 -0.99
C ALA A 209 6.10 -9.11 -1.87
N LYS A 210 4.78 -8.90 -2.00
CA LYS A 210 3.87 -9.70 -2.82
C LYS A 210 3.28 -8.94 -4.01
N VAL A 211 3.77 -7.74 -4.25
CA VAL A 211 3.29 -6.83 -5.28
C VAL A 211 4.26 -6.86 -6.47
N GLN A 212 3.74 -6.58 -7.65
CA GLN A 212 4.48 -6.53 -8.93
C GLN A 212 4.41 -5.11 -9.51
N ASP A 213 5.11 -4.86 -10.61
CA ASP A 213 5.10 -3.60 -11.36
C ASP A 213 5.31 -2.37 -10.46
N ILE A 214 6.30 -2.44 -9.58
CA ILE A 214 6.56 -1.37 -8.62
C ILE A 214 7.05 -0.13 -9.37
N THR A 215 6.36 0.98 -9.15
CA THR A 215 6.74 2.30 -9.67
C THR A 215 6.94 3.26 -8.49
N VAL A 216 8.07 3.95 -8.49
CA VAL A 216 8.46 4.92 -7.47
C VAL A 216 8.45 6.32 -8.08
N LYS A 217 7.78 7.27 -7.41
CA LYS A 217 7.79 8.69 -7.80
C LYS A 217 8.43 9.53 -6.71
N LEU A 218 9.39 10.34 -7.09
CA LEU A 218 10.20 11.17 -6.18
C LEU A 218 10.31 12.61 -6.67
N GLY A 219 10.39 13.53 -5.72
CA GLY A 219 10.69 14.95 -5.92
C GLY A 219 11.59 15.48 -4.80
N LEU A 220 12.08 16.71 -4.94
CA LEU A 220 12.90 17.36 -3.92
C LEU A 220 12.04 17.74 -2.72
N ASP A 221 12.35 17.21 -1.54
CA ASP A 221 11.63 17.43 -0.28
C ASP A 221 10.11 17.22 -0.40
N GLN A 222 9.73 16.26 -1.24
CA GLN A 222 8.35 15.90 -1.51
C GLN A 222 8.03 14.51 -0.95
N PRO A 223 6.74 14.19 -0.76
CA PRO A 223 6.33 12.82 -0.45
C PRO A 223 6.83 11.85 -1.52
N ILE A 224 7.22 10.64 -1.09
CA ILE A 224 7.37 9.52 -2.02
C ILE A 224 6.02 8.91 -2.31
N VAL A 225 5.80 8.54 -3.57
CA VAL A 225 4.65 7.73 -3.98
C VAL A 225 5.17 6.42 -4.54
N VAL A 226 4.73 5.31 -3.95
CA VAL A 226 5.06 3.97 -4.42
C VAL A 226 3.78 3.29 -4.84
N THR A 227 3.71 2.90 -6.11
CA THR A 227 2.56 2.20 -6.70
C THR A 227 3.00 0.80 -7.07
N GLY A 228 2.13 -0.16 -6.90
CA GLY A 228 2.34 -1.51 -7.39
C GLY A 228 1.03 -2.18 -7.78
N SER A 229 1.13 -3.25 -8.56
CA SER A 229 -0.01 -4.07 -8.98
C SER A 229 0.08 -5.46 -8.39
N PHE A 230 -1.05 -6.13 -8.28
CA PHE A 230 -1.16 -7.55 -8.02
C PHE A 230 -2.31 -8.08 -8.88
N GLN A 231 -2.41 -9.41 -9.05
CA GLN A 231 -3.43 -9.98 -9.93
C GLN A 231 -3.34 -9.53 -11.38
N ASP A 232 -2.17 -9.67 -11.99
CA ASP A 232 -1.96 -9.34 -13.41
C ASP A 232 -2.42 -7.90 -13.80
N GLY A 233 -2.44 -6.98 -12.81
CA GLY A 233 -2.79 -5.58 -13.01
C GLY A 233 -4.22 -5.19 -12.58
N ASP A 234 -5.08 -6.15 -12.22
CA ASP A 234 -6.47 -5.90 -11.83
C ASP A 234 -6.64 -5.37 -10.40
N ALA A 235 -5.56 -5.32 -9.64
CA ALA A 235 -5.53 -4.72 -8.31
C ALA A 235 -4.32 -3.82 -8.17
N ILE A 236 -4.53 -2.67 -7.55
CA ILE A 236 -3.51 -1.61 -7.43
C ILE A 236 -3.40 -1.21 -5.97
N VAL A 237 -2.16 -1.03 -5.52
CA VAL A 237 -1.85 -0.38 -4.25
C VAL A 237 -1.01 0.86 -4.50
N GLN A 238 -1.27 1.90 -3.74
CA GLN A 238 -0.52 3.14 -3.76
C GLN A 238 -0.22 3.60 -2.34
N TYR A 239 1.05 3.77 -2.02
CA TYR A 239 1.52 4.34 -0.76
C TYR A 239 2.02 5.76 -0.99
N PHE A 240 1.66 6.65 -0.07
CA PHE A 240 2.19 8.01 0.03
C PHE A 240 2.87 8.13 1.38
N LEU A 241 4.13 8.53 1.40
CA LEU A 241 4.86 8.77 2.65
C LEU A 241 5.42 10.19 2.63
N ALA A 242 5.07 10.97 3.65
CA ALA A 242 5.57 12.32 3.83
C ALA A 242 7.09 12.31 4.11
N PRO A 243 7.86 13.27 3.58
CA PRO A 243 9.25 13.42 3.93
C PRO A 243 9.40 13.91 5.38
N ARG A 244 10.53 13.62 6.00
CA ARG A 244 10.93 14.28 7.25
C ARG A 244 11.44 15.68 6.93
N ILE A 245 10.90 16.69 7.60
CA ILE A 245 11.40 18.06 7.53
C ILE A 245 12.60 18.14 8.47
N GLU A 246 13.78 18.45 7.92
CA GLU A 246 14.96 18.73 8.73
C GLU A 246 14.95 20.20 9.11
N SER A 247 15.00 20.48 10.41
CA SER A 247 15.29 21.83 10.88
C SER A 247 16.74 22.15 10.56
N THR A 248 16.97 23.09 9.66
CA THR A 248 18.29 23.68 9.40
C THR A 248 18.80 24.43 10.63
#